data_0eb6d01724f098837a04810fe4a726c1
#
_entry.id   0eb6d01724f098837a04810fe4a726c1
#
_cell.length_a   1.000
_cell.length_b   1.000
_cell.length_c   1.000
_cell.angle_alpha   90.00
_cell.angle_beta   90.00
_cell.angle_gamma   90.00
#
_symmetry.space_group_name_H-M   'P 1'
#
loop_
_entity.id
_entity.type
_entity.pdbx_description
1 polymer ?
#
loop_
_entity_poly.entity_id
_entity_poly.type
_entity_poly.pdbx_seq_one_letter_code
_entity_poly.pdbx_strand_id
1 'polypeptide(L)'
;MPNALLRCLLACCCLLLLAGCPKSVSKGTALDEVQYAWSAAIRWGDFEGAWNLVDPAVRKAHPLTDIDFSRYKQVQISTYRDLSGTVMAGGEMVRDIEIGVINRNTLTERTVRYRERWRYDEAADTWWLESGLPDLWQD
;
A
#
# COMPACT_ATOMS: atom_id res chain seq x y z
N MET A 1 -9.86 9.63 59.14
CA MET A 1 -9.05 9.85 57.91
C MET A 1 -9.25 8.76 56.82
N PRO A 2 -10.51 8.30 56.58
CA PRO A 2 -10.74 7.26 55.57
C PRO A 2 -10.73 7.76 54.12
N ASN A 3 -10.71 9.08 53.91
CA ASN A 3 -10.88 9.66 52.56
C ASN A 3 -9.60 9.66 51.70
N ALA A 4 -8.43 9.52 52.32
CA ALA A 4 -7.16 9.47 51.58
C ALA A 4 -6.94 8.13 50.86
N LEU A 5 -7.28 7.02 51.53
CA LEU A 5 -7.24 5.66 50.96
C LEU A 5 -8.22 5.51 49.80
N LEU A 6 -9.45 6.02 49.95
CA LEU A 6 -10.46 5.99 48.91
C LEU A 6 -10.07 6.86 47.70
N ARG A 7 -9.41 7.99 47.90
CA ARG A 7 -8.89 8.84 46.82
C ARG A 7 -7.72 8.20 46.08
N CYS A 8 -6.82 7.51 46.79
CA CYS A 8 -5.73 6.75 46.17
C CYS A 8 -6.27 5.54 45.37
N LEU A 9 -7.30 4.86 45.86
CA LEU A 9 -7.94 3.74 45.16
C LEU A 9 -8.64 4.22 43.88
N LEU A 10 -9.35 5.34 43.94
CA LEU A 10 -9.99 5.96 42.75
C LEU A 10 -8.95 6.40 41.72
N ALA A 11 -7.85 7.02 42.15
CA ALA A 11 -6.77 7.45 41.26
C ALA A 11 -6.08 6.25 40.58
N CYS A 12 -5.88 5.12 41.30
CA CYS A 12 -5.31 3.90 40.76
C CYS A 12 -6.25 3.24 39.75
N CYS A 13 -7.57 3.22 40.01
CA CYS A 13 -8.57 2.73 39.04
C CYS A 13 -8.63 3.58 37.77
N CYS A 14 -8.51 4.89 37.86
CA CYS A 14 -8.49 5.77 36.68
C CYS A 14 -7.23 5.57 35.81
N LEU A 15 -6.08 5.27 36.43
CA LEU A 15 -4.83 4.98 35.72
C LEU A 15 -4.88 3.63 34.97
N LEU A 16 -5.62 2.66 35.50
CA LEU A 16 -5.76 1.34 34.86
C LEU A 16 -6.70 1.36 33.64
N LEU A 17 -7.59 2.36 33.54
CA LEU A 17 -8.51 2.52 32.40
C LEU A 17 -7.84 3.19 31.18
N LEU A 18 -6.63 3.73 31.32
CA LEU A 18 -5.82 4.32 30.25
C LEU A 18 -4.89 3.32 29.55
N ALA A 19 -4.86 2.06 30.00
CA ALA A 19 -4.23 0.99 29.26
C ALA A 19 -5.13 0.63 28.04
N GLY A 20 -5.22 1.54 27.09
CA GLY A 20 -5.84 1.28 25.78
C GLY A 20 -5.16 0.06 25.17
N CYS A 21 -5.90 -1.02 24.96
CA CYS A 21 -5.42 -2.15 24.18
C CYS A 21 -4.86 -1.64 22.85
N PRO A 22 -3.62 -1.95 22.49
CA PRO A 22 -3.15 -1.68 21.12
C PRO A 22 -4.10 -2.48 20.21
N LYS A 23 -4.86 -1.79 19.38
CA LYS A 23 -5.74 -2.40 18.41
C LYS A 23 -4.80 -3.04 17.39
N SER A 24 -4.54 -4.34 17.53
CA SER A 24 -3.81 -5.09 16.52
C SER A 24 -4.65 -5.08 15.25
N VAL A 25 -4.21 -4.33 14.26
CA VAL A 25 -4.81 -4.32 12.92
C VAL A 25 -4.63 -5.74 12.36
N SER A 26 -5.72 -6.37 11.90
CA SER A 26 -5.60 -7.70 11.29
C SER A 26 -4.78 -7.62 10.01
N LYS A 27 -4.06 -8.71 9.66
CA LYS A 27 -3.29 -8.79 8.41
C LYS A 27 -4.17 -8.45 7.17
N GLY A 28 -5.43 -8.86 7.18
CA GLY A 28 -6.37 -8.53 6.11
C GLY A 28 -6.67 -7.04 6.02
N THR A 29 -6.97 -6.39 7.14
CA THR A 29 -7.20 -4.94 7.18
C THR A 29 -5.96 -4.16 6.76
N ALA A 30 -4.76 -4.58 7.20
CA ALA A 30 -3.50 -3.97 6.80
C ALA A 30 -3.24 -4.13 5.29
N LEU A 31 -3.61 -5.26 4.69
CA LEU A 31 -3.55 -5.47 3.25
C LEU A 31 -4.49 -4.52 2.51
N ASP A 32 -5.74 -4.42 2.94
CA ASP A 32 -6.72 -3.53 2.32
C ASP A 32 -6.25 -2.07 2.35
N GLU A 33 -5.67 -1.63 3.47
CA GLU A 33 -5.14 -0.27 3.63
C GLU A 33 -3.98 0.02 2.68
N VAL A 34 -2.99 -0.89 2.57
CA VAL A 34 -1.85 -0.69 1.67
C VAL A 34 -2.25 -0.77 0.19
N GLN A 35 -3.18 -1.66 -0.17
CA GLN A 35 -3.72 -1.76 -1.51
C GLN A 35 -4.52 -0.52 -1.90
N TYR A 36 -5.26 0.05 -0.96
CA TYR A 36 -5.95 1.33 -1.17
C TYR A 36 -4.94 2.47 -1.39
N ALA A 37 -3.92 2.58 -0.54
CA ALA A 37 -2.88 3.59 -0.67
C ALA A 37 -2.13 3.47 -2.01
N TRP A 38 -1.79 2.24 -2.41
CA TRP A 38 -1.18 1.94 -3.71
C TRP A 38 -2.06 2.40 -4.88
N SER A 39 -3.32 1.95 -4.90
CA SER A 39 -4.24 2.29 -5.98
C SER A 39 -4.50 3.79 -6.08
N ALA A 40 -4.54 4.49 -4.95
CA ALA A 40 -4.67 5.94 -4.91
C ALA A 40 -3.41 6.62 -5.49
N ALA A 41 -2.21 6.20 -5.06
CA ALA A 41 -0.96 6.74 -5.59
C ALA A 41 -0.86 6.59 -7.11
N ILE A 42 -1.16 5.40 -7.65
CA ILE A 42 -1.17 5.16 -9.10
C ILE A 42 -2.20 6.05 -9.80
N ARG A 43 -3.44 6.09 -9.31
CA ARG A 43 -4.52 6.91 -9.93
C ARG A 43 -4.18 8.39 -10.00
N TRP A 44 -3.52 8.92 -8.96
CA TRP A 44 -3.15 10.32 -8.89
C TRP A 44 -1.80 10.65 -9.51
N GLY A 45 -1.09 9.64 -10.04
CA GLY A 45 0.22 9.82 -10.66
C GLY A 45 1.35 10.06 -9.66
N ASP A 46 1.14 9.72 -8.40
CA ASP A 46 2.17 9.76 -7.35
C ASP A 46 3.00 8.46 -7.41
N PHE A 47 3.79 8.30 -8.45
CA PHE A 47 4.62 7.11 -8.66
C PHE A 47 5.79 7.02 -7.67
N GLU A 48 6.26 8.15 -7.15
CA GLU A 48 7.28 8.18 -6.10
C GLU A 48 6.69 7.67 -4.77
N GLY A 49 5.47 8.11 -4.41
CA GLY A 49 4.73 7.58 -3.27
C GLY A 49 4.41 6.09 -3.42
N ALA A 50 3.95 5.67 -4.60
CA ALA A 50 3.73 4.26 -4.91
C ALA A 50 5.01 3.42 -4.77
N TRP A 51 6.16 3.93 -5.24
CA TRP A 51 7.45 3.26 -5.14
C TRP A 51 7.85 2.95 -3.69
N ASN A 52 7.45 3.78 -2.74
CA ASN A 52 7.71 3.54 -1.31
C ASN A 52 6.94 2.36 -0.73
N LEU A 53 5.90 1.87 -1.41
CA LEU A 53 5.14 0.67 -1.04
C LEU A 53 5.69 -0.61 -1.66
N VAL A 54 6.67 -0.48 -2.56
CA VAL A 54 7.38 -1.61 -3.16
C VAL A 54 8.39 -2.18 -2.16
N ASP A 55 8.55 -3.50 -2.17
CA ASP A 55 9.48 -4.22 -1.30
C ASP A 55 10.88 -3.58 -1.31
N PRO A 56 11.46 -3.29 -0.15
CA PRO A 56 12.79 -2.70 -0.06
C PRO A 56 13.87 -3.50 -0.79
N ALA A 57 13.76 -4.84 -0.82
CA ALA A 57 14.70 -5.68 -1.55
C ALA A 57 14.58 -5.48 -3.06
N VAL A 58 13.35 -5.35 -3.58
CA VAL A 58 13.10 -5.05 -5.00
C VAL A 58 13.62 -3.66 -5.35
N ARG A 59 13.35 -2.65 -4.51
CA ARG A 59 13.85 -1.29 -4.73
C ARG A 59 15.38 -1.22 -4.75
N LYS A 60 16.03 -2.00 -3.89
CA LYS A 60 17.51 -2.08 -3.85
C LYS A 60 18.08 -2.79 -5.07
N ALA A 61 17.42 -3.86 -5.56
CA ALA A 61 17.86 -4.62 -6.70
C ALA A 61 17.64 -3.88 -8.03
N HIS A 62 16.59 -3.08 -8.10
CA HIS A 62 16.17 -2.34 -9.31
C HIS A 62 15.88 -0.86 -8.98
N PRO A 63 16.89 -0.08 -8.57
CA PRO A 63 16.67 1.31 -8.19
C PRO A 63 16.16 2.12 -9.38
N LEU A 64 15.14 2.94 -9.15
CA LEU A 64 14.63 3.89 -10.13
C LEU A 64 15.35 5.23 -10.00
N THR A 65 15.62 5.85 -11.14
CA THR A 65 16.25 7.17 -11.25
C THR A 65 15.21 8.26 -11.49
N ASP A 66 15.60 9.52 -11.37
CA ASP A 66 14.74 10.66 -11.73
C ASP A 66 14.29 10.61 -13.19
N ILE A 67 15.10 10.00 -14.07
CA ILE A 67 14.74 9.78 -15.48
C ILE A 67 13.59 8.79 -15.59
N ASP A 68 13.63 7.70 -14.82
CA ASP A 68 12.56 6.70 -14.79
C ASP A 68 11.25 7.33 -14.29
N PHE A 69 11.28 8.09 -13.21
CA PHE A 69 10.11 8.81 -12.72
C PHE A 69 9.61 9.88 -13.69
N SER A 70 10.51 10.55 -14.44
CA SER A 70 10.11 11.53 -15.44
C SER A 70 9.29 10.93 -16.59
N ARG A 71 9.50 9.64 -16.93
CA ARG A 71 8.66 8.94 -17.90
C ARG A 71 7.22 8.80 -17.40
N TYR A 72 7.02 8.47 -16.14
CA TYR A 72 5.68 8.36 -15.54
C TYR A 72 4.91 9.69 -15.56
N LYS A 73 5.61 10.83 -15.52
CA LYS A 73 5.00 12.18 -15.65
C LYS A 73 4.42 12.46 -17.04
N GLN A 74 4.77 11.65 -18.05
CA GLN A 74 4.27 11.79 -19.43
C GLN A 74 2.91 11.13 -19.66
N VAL A 75 2.40 10.41 -18.66
CA VAL A 75 1.11 9.73 -18.74
C VAL A 75 0.16 10.22 -17.66
N GLN A 76 -1.12 10.00 -17.90
CA GLN A 76 -2.20 10.19 -16.96
C GLN A 76 -2.98 8.89 -16.84
N ILE A 77 -3.31 8.50 -15.63
CA ILE A 77 -4.16 7.33 -15.39
C ILE A 77 -5.61 7.74 -15.52
N SER A 78 -6.32 7.11 -16.44
CA SER A 78 -7.76 7.32 -16.66
C SER A 78 -8.61 6.36 -15.83
N THR A 79 -8.17 5.11 -15.70
CA THR A 79 -8.86 4.09 -14.90
C THR A 79 -7.86 3.19 -14.19
N TYR A 80 -8.29 2.64 -13.06
CA TYR A 80 -7.59 1.59 -12.33
C TYR A 80 -8.66 0.62 -11.82
N ARG A 81 -8.71 -0.56 -12.38
CA ARG A 81 -9.77 -1.53 -12.13
C ARG A 81 -9.19 -2.86 -11.66
N ASP A 82 -9.64 -3.30 -10.50
CA ASP A 82 -9.38 -4.64 -9.98
C ASP A 82 -10.24 -5.66 -10.76
N LEU A 83 -9.60 -6.65 -11.33
CA LEU A 83 -10.27 -7.71 -12.11
C LEU A 83 -10.43 -8.99 -11.32
N SER A 84 -9.41 -9.33 -10.54
CA SER A 84 -9.41 -10.56 -9.73
C SER A 84 -8.39 -10.46 -8.61
N GLY A 85 -8.65 -11.19 -7.52
CA GLY A 85 -7.74 -11.34 -6.39
C GLY A 85 -7.71 -12.77 -5.90
N THR A 86 -6.51 -13.31 -5.61
CA THR A 86 -6.32 -14.68 -5.16
C THR A 86 -5.22 -14.75 -4.11
N VAL A 87 -5.50 -15.44 -3.01
CA VAL A 87 -4.48 -15.79 -2.02
C VAL A 87 -3.77 -17.06 -2.48
N MET A 88 -2.46 -16.98 -2.59
CA MET A 88 -1.62 -18.10 -2.99
C MET A 88 -1.32 -19.02 -1.80
N ALA A 89 -0.92 -20.26 -2.06
CA ALA A 89 -0.63 -21.26 -1.02
C ALA A 89 0.44 -20.81 -0.01
N GLY A 90 1.36 -19.92 -0.40
CA GLY A 90 2.37 -19.33 0.48
C GLY A 90 1.90 -18.12 1.29
N GLY A 91 0.61 -17.73 1.19
CA GLY A 91 0.05 -16.56 1.87
C GLY A 91 0.24 -15.24 1.14
N GLU A 92 0.86 -15.26 -0.04
CA GLU A 92 0.95 -14.10 -0.94
C GLU A 92 -0.43 -13.77 -1.51
N MET A 93 -0.71 -12.48 -1.68
CA MET A 93 -1.92 -12.02 -2.37
C MET A 93 -1.56 -11.54 -3.79
N VAL A 94 -2.24 -12.09 -4.78
CA VAL A 94 -2.07 -11.70 -6.19
C VAL A 94 -3.36 -11.05 -6.67
N ARG A 95 -3.23 -9.88 -7.35
CA ARG A 95 -4.36 -9.20 -8.01
C ARG A 95 -4.01 -8.95 -9.47
N ASP A 96 -4.98 -9.14 -10.36
CA ASP A 96 -4.90 -8.70 -11.74
C ASP A 96 -5.63 -7.37 -11.88
N ILE A 97 -4.90 -6.38 -12.38
CA ILE A 97 -5.36 -4.99 -12.49
C ILE A 97 -5.39 -4.59 -13.97
N GLU A 98 -6.40 -3.82 -14.33
CA GLU A 98 -6.49 -3.15 -15.61
C GLU A 98 -6.33 -1.65 -15.40
N ILE A 99 -5.37 -1.05 -16.10
CA ILE A 99 -5.00 0.37 -15.97
C ILE A 99 -5.23 1.05 -17.32
N GLY A 100 -6.10 2.07 -17.35
CA GLY A 100 -6.24 2.98 -18.49
C GLY A 100 -5.17 4.06 -18.41
N VAL A 101 -4.45 4.26 -19.50
CA VAL A 101 -3.30 5.15 -19.60
C VAL A 101 -3.46 6.10 -20.76
N ILE A 102 -3.46 7.40 -20.50
CA ILE A 102 -3.47 8.46 -21.52
C ILE A 102 -2.07 9.05 -21.65
N ASN A 103 -1.52 9.02 -22.85
CA ASN A 103 -0.29 9.75 -23.14
C ASN A 103 -0.60 11.25 -23.20
N ARG A 104 0.05 12.05 -22.35
CA ARG A 104 -0.22 13.51 -22.25
C ARG A 104 0.16 14.29 -23.51
N ASN A 105 1.08 13.79 -24.31
CA ASN A 105 1.58 14.47 -25.51
C ASN A 105 0.69 14.18 -26.73
N THR A 106 0.23 12.92 -26.87
CA THR A 106 -0.55 12.48 -28.05
C THR A 106 -2.04 12.38 -27.76
N LEU A 107 -2.45 12.44 -26.48
CA LEU A 107 -3.81 12.22 -25.98
C LEU A 107 -4.38 10.84 -26.37
N THR A 108 -3.52 9.90 -26.76
CA THR A 108 -3.91 8.52 -27.08
C THR A 108 -4.10 7.77 -25.76
N GLU A 109 -5.23 7.08 -25.64
CA GLU A 109 -5.52 6.19 -24.53
C GLU A 109 -5.26 4.74 -24.92
N ARG A 110 -4.74 3.97 -23.98
CA ARG A 110 -4.57 2.51 -24.07
C ARG A 110 -4.86 1.87 -22.73
N THR A 111 -5.04 0.55 -22.74
CA THR A 111 -5.26 -0.26 -21.55
C THR A 111 -4.06 -1.18 -21.35
N VAL A 112 -3.54 -1.22 -20.12
CA VAL A 112 -2.42 -2.06 -19.71
C VAL A 112 -2.90 -3.07 -18.66
N ARG A 113 -2.46 -4.32 -18.76
CA ARG A 113 -2.65 -5.34 -17.74
C ARG A 113 -1.44 -5.33 -16.80
N TYR A 114 -1.73 -5.35 -15.52
CA TYR A 114 -0.71 -5.34 -14.48
C TYR A 114 -1.07 -6.34 -13.39
N ARG A 115 -0.11 -7.17 -12.99
CA ARG A 115 -0.28 -8.14 -11.91
C ARG A 115 0.46 -7.68 -10.68
N GLU A 116 -0.29 -7.43 -9.61
CA GLU A 116 0.24 -7.13 -8.29
C GLU A 116 0.49 -8.42 -7.53
N ARG A 117 1.67 -8.50 -6.91
CA ARG A 117 2.00 -9.56 -5.95
C ARG A 117 2.38 -8.91 -4.64
N TRP A 118 1.63 -9.23 -3.60
CA TRP A 118 1.78 -8.69 -2.25
C TRP A 118 2.31 -9.75 -1.31
N ARG A 119 3.37 -9.45 -0.58
CA ARG A 119 4.00 -10.30 0.42
C ARG A 119 3.88 -9.65 1.80
N TYR A 120 3.50 -10.43 2.79
CA TYR A 120 3.53 -9.99 4.18
C TYR A 120 4.92 -10.19 4.78
N ASP A 121 5.44 -9.15 5.42
CA ASP A 121 6.71 -9.18 6.16
C ASP A 121 6.41 -9.23 7.65
N GLU A 122 6.62 -10.40 8.26
CA GLU A 122 6.36 -10.63 9.68
C GLU A 122 7.26 -9.76 10.58
N ALA A 123 8.50 -9.48 10.16
CA ALA A 123 9.45 -8.70 10.95
C ALA A 123 9.10 -7.21 10.94
N ALA A 124 8.62 -6.71 9.80
CA ALA A 124 8.21 -5.32 9.63
C ALA A 124 6.71 -5.09 9.93
N ASP A 125 5.94 -6.18 10.17
CA ASP A 125 4.49 -6.18 10.39
C ASP A 125 3.76 -5.38 9.29
N THR A 126 4.13 -5.61 8.02
CA THR A 126 3.57 -4.88 6.89
C THR A 126 3.53 -5.69 5.61
N TRP A 127 2.72 -5.26 4.66
CA TRP A 127 2.66 -5.81 3.31
C TRP A 127 3.52 -4.99 2.35
N TRP A 128 4.26 -5.68 1.50
CA TRP A 128 5.08 -5.11 0.44
C TRP A 128 4.66 -5.60 -0.93
N LEU A 129 4.68 -4.70 -1.91
CA LEU A 129 4.48 -5.06 -3.31
C LEU A 129 5.80 -5.55 -3.91
N GLU A 130 5.81 -6.77 -4.46
CA GLU A 130 6.98 -7.37 -5.11
C GLU A 130 7.06 -7.08 -6.60
N SER A 131 5.94 -6.73 -7.23
CA SER A 131 5.87 -6.55 -8.69
C SER A 131 6.54 -5.27 -9.21
N GLY A 132 6.89 -4.33 -8.34
CA GLY A 132 7.41 -3.02 -8.75
C GLY A 132 6.33 -2.11 -9.35
N LEU A 133 6.73 -1.00 -9.95
CA LEU A 133 5.79 -0.12 -10.67
C LEU A 133 5.31 -0.79 -11.97
N PRO A 134 4.05 -0.53 -12.38
CA PRO A 134 3.53 -1.07 -13.64
C PRO A 134 4.29 -0.49 -14.84
N ASP A 135 4.60 -1.34 -15.81
CA ASP A 135 5.08 -0.88 -17.11
C ASP A 135 3.88 -0.35 -17.91
N LEU A 136 3.77 0.96 -17.96
CA LEU A 136 2.66 1.66 -18.62
C LEU A 136 2.86 1.83 -20.12
N TRP A 137 3.94 1.29 -20.69
CA TRP A 137 4.30 1.41 -22.11
C TRP A 137 4.22 0.09 -22.90
N GLN A 138 3.78 -0.99 -22.24
CA GLN A 138 3.51 -2.26 -22.92
C GLN A 138 2.27 -2.12 -23.82
N ASP A 139 2.36 -2.69 -25.02
CA ASP A 139 1.26 -2.84 -25.97
C ASP A 139 0.45 -4.11 -25.67
#